data_49ee2374a6340dbe29cda9e93461cec1
#
_entry.id   49ee2374a6340dbe29cda9e93461cec1
#
_cell.length_a   1.000
_cell.length_b   1.000
_cell.length_c   1.000
_cell.angle_alpha   90.00
_cell.angle_beta   90.00
_cell.angle_gamma   90.00
#
_symmetry.space_group_name_H-M   'P 1'
#
loop_
_entity.id
_entity.type
_entity.pdbx_description
1 polymer ?
#
loop_
_entity_poly.entity_id
_entity_poly.type
_entity_poly.pdbx_seq_one_letter_code
_entity_poly.pdbx_strand_id
1 'polypeptide(L)'
;MVPEPNPLNQAKALQVAAGTENAYKLAKKHNVKVAWGTDTLFDPDLATRQGEQLAKMVRWYTPAEVLTMATATNAQLLELSGLRNPYPQAPLGVVEEGAFADLLLIDGNPVEDITLIAKAETSMVVIMKNGTIHKNILGS
;
A
#
# COMPACT_ATOMS: atom_id res chain seq x y z
N MET A 1 -11.34 31.04 -8.69
CA MET A 1 -12.73 30.53 -8.62
C MET A 1 -12.64 29.07 -8.96
N VAL A 2 -12.83 28.18 -7.98
CA VAL A 2 -12.87 26.73 -8.23
C VAL A 2 -14.20 26.45 -8.93
N PRO A 3 -14.21 25.80 -10.12
CA PRO A 3 -15.46 25.50 -10.81
C PRO A 3 -16.35 24.65 -9.90
N GLU A 4 -17.66 24.95 -9.85
CA GLU A 4 -18.59 24.11 -9.13
C GLU A 4 -18.55 22.68 -9.68
N PRO A 5 -18.56 21.66 -8.81
CA PRO A 5 -18.47 20.28 -9.27
C PRO A 5 -19.71 19.93 -10.08
N ASN A 6 -19.50 19.42 -11.30
CA ASN A 6 -20.56 18.97 -12.18
C ASN A 6 -21.45 17.92 -11.47
N PRO A 7 -22.78 18.09 -11.38
CA PRO A 7 -23.68 17.16 -10.69
C PRO A 7 -23.57 15.71 -11.17
N LEU A 8 -23.28 15.51 -12.45
CA LEU A 8 -23.06 14.18 -13.03
C LEU A 8 -21.80 13.51 -12.47
N ASN A 9 -20.75 14.28 -12.26
CA ASN A 9 -19.48 13.79 -11.67
C ASN A 9 -19.67 13.46 -10.19
N GLN A 10 -20.47 14.23 -9.47
CA GLN A 10 -20.83 13.94 -8.08
C GLN A 10 -21.62 12.64 -7.97
N ALA A 11 -22.63 12.44 -8.82
CA ALA A 11 -23.42 11.20 -8.84
C ALA A 11 -22.53 9.98 -9.13
N LYS A 12 -21.61 10.09 -10.12
CA LYS A 12 -20.64 9.03 -10.41
C LYS A 12 -19.71 8.75 -9.23
N ALA A 13 -19.19 9.78 -8.57
CA ALA A 13 -18.32 9.62 -7.41
C ALA A 13 -19.03 8.86 -6.28
N LEU A 14 -20.29 9.16 -6.01
CA LEU A 14 -21.10 8.44 -5.02
C LEU A 14 -21.32 6.98 -5.42
N GLN A 15 -21.58 6.69 -6.69
CA GLN A 15 -21.71 5.32 -7.19
C GLN A 15 -20.39 4.54 -7.04
N VAL A 16 -19.26 5.15 -7.39
CA VAL A 16 -17.94 4.54 -7.22
C VAL A 16 -17.65 4.26 -5.74
N ALA A 17 -17.93 5.22 -4.86
CA ALA A 17 -17.73 5.04 -3.42
C ALA A 17 -18.58 3.87 -2.87
N ALA A 18 -19.85 3.79 -3.25
CA ALA A 18 -20.74 2.68 -2.87
C ALA A 18 -20.27 1.34 -3.47
N GLY A 19 -19.79 1.35 -4.72
CA GLY A 19 -19.21 0.18 -5.39
C GLY A 19 -17.97 -0.33 -4.68
N THR A 20 -17.09 0.56 -4.23
CA THR A 20 -15.89 0.24 -3.47
C THR A 20 -16.22 -0.47 -2.16
N GLU A 21 -17.16 0.07 -1.39
CA GLU A 21 -17.66 -0.59 -0.17
C GLU A 21 -18.14 -2.02 -0.43
N ASN A 22 -18.94 -2.19 -1.47
CA ASN A 22 -19.51 -3.49 -1.82
C ASN A 22 -18.42 -4.45 -2.30
N ALA A 23 -17.45 -3.99 -3.09
CA ALA A 23 -16.34 -4.80 -3.59
C ALA A 23 -15.52 -5.40 -2.43
N TYR A 24 -15.13 -4.59 -1.45
CA TYR A 24 -14.37 -5.10 -0.28
C TYR A 24 -15.21 -6.03 0.60
N LYS A 25 -16.50 -5.77 0.79
CA LYS A 25 -17.41 -6.70 1.49
C LYS A 25 -17.49 -8.04 0.79
N LEU A 26 -17.64 -8.05 -0.53
CA LEU A 26 -17.67 -9.28 -1.32
C LEU A 26 -16.32 -10.02 -1.30
N ALA A 27 -15.21 -9.30 -1.43
CA ALA A 27 -13.89 -9.88 -1.34
C ALA A 27 -13.69 -10.64 -0.01
N LYS A 28 -14.06 -10.02 1.11
CA LYS A 28 -14.02 -10.67 2.43
C LYS A 28 -14.97 -11.85 2.53
N LYS A 29 -16.23 -11.68 2.09
CA LYS A 29 -17.23 -12.74 2.13
C LYS A 29 -16.81 -13.99 1.36
N HIS A 30 -16.11 -13.82 0.25
CA HIS A 30 -15.69 -14.92 -0.63
C HIS A 30 -14.20 -15.28 -0.48
N ASN A 31 -13.54 -14.73 0.53
CA ASN A 31 -12.11 -14.95 0.81
C ASN A 31 -11.21 -14.72 -0.43
N VAL A 32 -11.52 -13.67 -1.20
CA VAL A 32 -10.72 -13.28 -2.37
C VAL A 32 -9.46 -12.57 -1.89
N LYS A 33 -8.30 -12.97 -2.41
CA LYS A 33 -7.04 -12.25 -2.17
C LYS A 33 -7.11 -10.87 -2.81
N VAL A 34 -6.79 -9.85 -2.03
CA VAL A 34 -6.75 -8.45 -2.47
C VAL A 34 -5.33 -7.94 -2.38
N ALA A 35 -4.75 -7.55 -3.49
CA ALA A 35 -3.51 -6.79 -3.58
C ALA A 35 -3.83 -5.29 -3.51
N TRP A 36 -2.84 -4.49 -3.08
CA TRP A 36 -3.05 -3.07 -2.91
C TRP A 36 -2.29 -2.25 -3.96
N GLY A 37 -2.93 -1.20 -4.47
CA GLY A 37 -2.33 -0.19 -5.32
C GLY A 37 -3.10 1.13 -5.22
N THR A 38 -2.42 2.25 -5.43
CA THR A 38 -3.02 3.60 -5.33
C THR A 38 -3.82 3.99 -6.55
N ASP A 39 -3.47 3.47 -7.72
CA ASP A 39 -3.99 3.93 -9.02
C ASP A 39 -3.91 5.46 -9.19
N THR A 40 -2.87 6.06 -8.59
CA THR A 40 -2.68 7.52 -8.64
C THR A 40 -2.06 7.91 -9.95
N LEU A 41 -2.89 8.43 -10.86
CA LEU A 41 -2.48 8.97 -12.15
C LEU A 41 -2.82 10.46 -12.19
N PHE A 42 -1.94 11.26 -12.82
CA PHE A 42 -2.15 12.68 -13.08
C PHE A 42 -2.31 13.59 -11.84
N ASP A 43 -2.00 13.09 -10.63
CA ASP A 43 -2.01 13.87 -9.40
C ASP A 43 -0.66 13.67 -8.66
N PRO A 44 0.33 14.55 -8.92
CA PRO A 44 1.65 14.43 -8.31
C PRO A 44 1.62 14.61 -6.79
N ASP A 45 0.73 15.43 -6.25
CA ASP A 45 0.62 15.64 -4.80
C ASP A 45 0.06 14.38 -4.11
N LEU A 46 -0.93 13.74 -4.71
CA LEU A 46 -1.47 12.49 -4.20
C LEU A 46 -0.45 11.34 -4.33
N ALA A 47 0.37 11.33 -5.38
CA ALA A 47 1.42 10.34 -5.58
C ALA A 47 2.48 10.36 -4.46
N THR A 48 2.73 11.50 -3.83
CA THR A 48 3.66 11.60 -2.69
C THR A 48 3.07 11.05 -1.39
N ARG A 49 1.76 10.86 -1.30
CA ARG A 49 1.01 10.45 -0.10
C ARG A 49 0.54 9.00 -0.14
N GLN A 50 1.33 8.09 -0.72
CA GLN A 50 0.95 6.68 -0.87
C GLN A 50 0.72 5.98 0.48
N GLY A 51 1.53 6.28 1.50
CA GLY A 51 1.34 5.76 2.85
C GLY A 51 0.00 6.17 3.48
N GLU A 52 -0.44 7.41 3.24
CA GLU A 52 -1.76 7.87 3.70
C GLU A 52 -2.90 7.11 3.00
N GLN A 53 -2.73 6.82 1.71
CA GLN A 53 -3.72 6.06 0.95
C GLN A 53 -3.79 4.61 1.43
N LEU A 54 -2.64 3.99 1.71
CA LEU A 54 -2.57 2.66 2.31
C LEU A 54 -3.26 2.63 3.68
N ALA A 55 -2.98 3.60 4.54
CA ALA A 55 -3.56 3.67 5.87
C ALA A 55 -5.10 3.77 5.86
N LYS A 56 -5.71 4.36 4.82
CA LYS A 56 -7.18 4.42 4.67
C LYS A 56 -7.85 3.04 4.52
N MET A 57 -7.08 2.02 4.13
CA MET A 57 -7.61 0.65 3.97
C MET A 57 -8.11 0.03 5.28
N VAL A 58 -7.74 0.57 6.45
CA VAL A 58 -8.25 0.11 7.75
C VAL A 58 -9.75 0.34 7.91
N ARG A 59 -10.37 1.08 7.01
CA ARG A 59 -11.83 1.17 6.90
C ARG A 59 -12.46 -0.22 6.66
N TRP A 60 -11.75 -1.13 6.02
CA TRP A 60 -12.26 -2.45 5.61
C TRP A 60 -11.46 -3.63 6.15
N TYR A 61 -10.19 -3.42 6.48
CA TYR A 61 -9.24 -4.46 6.85
C TYR A 61 -8.48 -4.09 8.12
N THR A 62 -7.99 -5.08 8.85
CA THR A 62 -7.11 -4.84 9.99
C THR A 62 -5.75 -4.28 9.51
N PRO A 63 -4.99 -3.55 10.35
CA PRO A 63 -3.66 -3.08 9.97
C PRO A 63 -2.74 -4.18 9.46
N ALA A 64 -2.76 -5.37 10.08
CA ALA A 64 -1.97 -6.52 9.65
C ALA A 64 -2.35 -6.99 8.24
N GLU A 65 -3.66 -7.07 7.93
CA GLU A 65 -4.14 -7.41 6.58
C GLU A 65 -3.69 -6.36 5.57
N VAL A 66 -3.78 -5.06 5.91
CA VAL A 66 -3.36 -3.95 5.04
C VAL A 66 -1.88 -4.03 4.72
N LEU A 67 -1.03 -4.26 5.72
CA LEU A 67 0.41 -4.43 5.52
C LEU A 67 0.71 -5.65 4.64
N THR A 68 0.02 -6.77 4.88
CA THR A 68 0.18 -7.98 4.07
C THR A 68 -0.23 -7.75 2.61
N MET A 69 -1.31 -6.99 2.36
CA MET A 69 -1.74 -6.62 0.99
C MET A 69 -0.65 -5.86 0.25
N ALA A 70 -0.01 -4.90 0.92
CA ALA A 70 1.01 -4.04 0.32
C ALA A 70 2.38 -4.72 0.17
N THR A 71 2.59 -5.88 0.79
CA THR A 71 3.85 -6.63 0.79
C THR A 71 3.69 -8.00 0.14
N ALA A 72 3.45 -9.04 0.93
CA ALA A 72 3.41 -10.42 0.46
C ALA A 72 2.33 -10.68 -0.61
N THR A 73 1.13 -10.10 -0.47
CA THR A 73 0.07 -10.31 -1.46
C THR A 73 0.39 -9.60 -2.79
N ASN A 74 0.99 -8.40 -2.74
CA ASN A 74 1.47 -7.73 -3.94
C ASN A 74 2.57 -8.54 -4.65
N ALA A 75 3.49 -9.14 -3.90
CA ALA A 75 4.52 -10.03 -4.46
C ALA A 75 3.87 -11.22 -5.20
N GLN A 76 2.90 -11.89 -4.57
CA GLN A 76 2.15 -12.99 -5.20
C GLN A 76 1.42 -12.54 -6.48
N LEU A 77 0.89 -11.32 -6.51
CA LEU A 77 0.27 -10.75 -7.72
C LEU A 77 1.30 -10.59 -8.84
N LEU A 78 2.51 -10.10 -8.53
CA LEU A 78 3.59 -9.96 -9.52
C LEU A 78 4.04 -11.31 -10.08
N GLU A 79 4.08 -12.36 -9.27
CA GLU A 79 4.42 -13.72 -9.70
C GLU A 79 3.46 -14.25 -10.78
N LEU A 80 2.19 -13.84 -10.78
CA LEU A 80 1.21 -14.23 -11.79
C LEU A 80 1.58 -13.72 -13.20
N SER A 81 2.45 -12.73 -13.32
CA SER A 81 2.96 -12.26 -14.61
C SER A 81 3.96 -13.22 -15.28
N GLY A 82 4.39 -14.28 -14.58
CA GLY A 82 5.26 -15.33 -15.11
C GLY A 82 6.57 -14.76 -15.64
N LEU A 83 6.86 -14.99 -16.92
CA LEU A 83 8.10 -14.51 -17.57
C LEU A 83 8.25 -12.98 -17.61
N ARG A 84 7.18 -12.24 -17.32
CA ARG A 84 7.21 -10.77 -17.23
C ARG A 84 7.40 -10.27 -15.81
N ASN A 85 7.55 -11.17 -14.83
CA ASN A 85 7.85 -10.75 -13.45
C ASN A 85 9.17 -9.98 -13.44
N PRO A 86 9.20 -8.72 -12.97
CA PRO A 86 10.43 -7.92 -12.92
C PRO A 86 11.40 -8.36 -11.81
N TYR A 87 10.98 -9.26 -10.91
CA TYR A 87 11.73 -9.72 -9.75
C TYR A 87 11.78 -11.26 -9.66
N PRO A 88 12.25 -11.98 -10.72
CA PRO A 88 12.22 -13.44 -10.72
C PRO A 88 13.35 -14.09 -9.91
N GLN A 89 14.30 -13.31 -9.37
CA GLN A 89 15.54 -13.81 -8.80
C GLN A 89 15.39 -14.27 -7.34
N ALA A 90 14.43 -13.71 -6.60
CA ALA A 90 14.26 -13.96 -5.17
C ALA A 90 12.82 -13.64 -4.71
N PRO A 91 12.39 -14.16 -3.56
CA PRO A 91 11.12 -13.76 -2.94
C PRO A 91 11.07 -12.26 -2.65
N LEU A 92 9.90 -11.67 -2.81
CA LEU A 92 9.61 -10.25 -2.55
C LEU A 92 8.50 -10.11 -1.52
N GLY A 93 8.51 -9.02 -0.75
CA GLY A 93 7.44 -8.67 0.19
C GLY A 93 7.39 -9.52 1.46
N VAL A 94 8.47 -10.26 1.75
CA VAL A 94 8.65 -11.08 2.95
C VAL A 94 10.02 -10.82 3.57
N VAL A 95 10.14 -11.10 4.87
CA VAL A 95 11.41 -11.03 5.60
C VAL A 95 11.86 -12.46 5.88
N GLU A 96 12.68 -13.00 5.00
CA GLU A 96 13.23 -14.35 5.11
C GLU A 96 14.60 -14.43 4.43
N GLU A 97 15.37 -15.47 4.75
CA GLU A 97 16.68 -15.69 4.13
C GLU A 97 16.52 -15.94 2.62
N GLY A 98 17.32 -15.23 1.82
CA GLY A 98 17.27 -15.33 0.36
C GLY A 98 16.26 -14.39 -0.32
N ALA A 99 15.40 -13.69 0.41
CA ALA A 99 14.51 -12.68 -0.15
C ALA A 99 15.26 -11.40 -0.52
N PHE A 100 14.65 -10.58 -1.38
CA PHE A 100 15.15 -9.22 -1.61
C PHE A 100 15.18 -8.44 -0.30
N ALA A 101 16.30 -7.78 -0.02
CA ALA A 101 16.47 -6.91 1.15
C ALA A 101 15.79 -5.55 0.92
N ASP A 102 14.45 -5.59 0.77
CA ASP A 102 13.56 -4.44 0.66
C ASP A 102 12.86 -4.28 2.02
N LEU A 103 13.42 -3.44 2.89
CA LEU A 103 13.04 -3.39 4.30
C LEU A 103 12.71 -1.96 4.74
N LEU A 104 11.70 -1.87 5.60
CA LEU A 104 11.36 -0.67 6.34
C LEU A 104 11.52 -0.95 7.84
N LEU A 105 12.33 -0.16 8.53
CA LEU A 105 12.33 -0.14 10.00
C LEU A 105 11.50 1.05 10.46
N ILE A 106 10.47 0.75 11.27
CA ILE A 106 9.48 1.73 11.70
C ILE A 106 9.64 1.94 13.21
N ASP A 107 9.71 3.19 13.62
CA ASP A 107 9.65 3.57 15.03
C ASP A 107 8.21 3.48 15.52
N GLY A 108 7.91 2.38 16.19
CA GLY A 108 6.59 1.98 16.66
C GLY A 108 6.05 0.70 16.01
N ASN A 109 4.80 0.36 16.33
CA ASN A 109 4.16 -0.87 15.86
C ASN A 109 3.05 -0.55 14.84
N PRO A 110 3.30 -0.70 13.52
CA PRO A 110 2.31 -0.39 12.49
C PRO A 110 1.12 -1.37 12.47
N VAL A 111 1.20 -2.50 13.17
CA VAL A 111 0.06 -3.42 13.36
C VAL A 111 -0.93 -2.87 14.38
N GLU A 112 -0.48 -2.05 15.31
CA GLU A 112 -1.33 -1.35 16.29
C GLU A 112 -1.76 0.03 15.77
N ASP A 113 -0.83 0.77 15.14
CA ASP A 113 -1.08 2.10 14.57
C ASP A 113 -0.58 2.18 13.12
N ILE A 114 -1.47 1.90 12.19
CA ILE A 114 -1.18 1.98 10.75
C ILE A 114 -0.82 3.40 10.29
N THR A 115 -1.19 4.45 11.06
CA THR A 115 -0.87 5.83 10.68
C THR A 115 0.63 6.10 10.65
N LEU A 116 1.44 5.25 11.29
CA LEU A 116 2.90 5.30 11.18
C LEU A 116 3.38 5.18 9.72
N ILE A 117 2.69 4.40 8.89
CA ILE A 117 3.02 4.27 7.45
C ILE A 117 2.76 5.60 6.69
N ALA A 118 1.80 6.39 7.14
CA ALA A 118 1.50 7.70 6.54
C ALA A 118 2.54 8.77 6.91
N LYS A 119 3.34 8.55 7.96
CA LYS A 119 4.32 9.49 8.49
C LYS A 119 5.75 9.09 8.14
N ALA A 120 6.00 8.69 6.89
CA ALA A 120 7.29 8.13 6.44
C ALA A 120 8.51 8.98 6.82
N GLU A 121 8.37 10.30 6.81
CA GLU A 121 9.43 11.26 7.18
C GLU A 121 9.97 11.02 8.60
N THR A 122 9.08 10.73 9.54
CA THR A 122 9.40 10.62 10.97
C THR A 122 9.42 9.19 11.49
N SER A 123 8.51 8.34 11.03
CA SER A 123 8.34 6.99 11.56
C SER A 123 9.17 5.94 10.84
N MET A 124 9.49 6.11 9.55
CA MET A 124 10.36 5.17 8.85
C MET A 124 11.82 5.55 9.10
N VAL A 125 12.43 4.97 10.12
CA VAL A 125 13.79 5.31 10.56
C VAL A 125 14.88 4.69 9.68
N VAL A 126 14.60 3.54 9.04
CA VAL A 126 15.44 3.00 7.96
C VAL A 126 14.57 2.63 6.77
N ILE A 127 15.03 2.99 5.58
CA ILE A 127 14.46 2.55 4.30
C ILE A 127 15.58 1.89 3.51
N MET A 128 15.40 0.60 3.20
CA MET A 128 16.35 -0.19 2.43
C MET A 128 15.67 -0.74 1.18
N LYS A 129 16.37 -0.68 0.05
CA LYS A 129 15.96 -1.27 -1.23
C LYS A 129 17.11 -2.11 -1.79
N ASN A 130 16.85 -3.39 -2.04
CA ASN A 130 17.84 -4.33 -2.57
C ASN A 130 19.18 -4.28 -1.81
N GLY A 131 19.11 -4.24 -0.46
CA GLY A 131 20.28 -4.15 0.41
C GLY A 131 20.95 -2.77 0.51
N THR A 132 20.52 -1.79 -0.30
CA THR A 132 21.04 -0.42 -0.23
C THR A 132 20.16 0.43 0.70
N ILE A 133 20.80 1.09 1.67
CA ILE A 133 20.12 1.99 2.60
C ILE A 133 19.93 3.35 1.92
N HIS A 134 18.68 3.76 1.76
CA HIS A 134 18.28 5.06 1.20
C HIS A 134 17.96 6.10 2.27
N LYS A 135 17.55 5.65 3.44
CA LYS A 135 17.32 6.49 4.62
C LYS A 135 17.83 5.77 5.86
N ASN A 136 18.53 6.50 6.72
CA ASN A 136 18.90 6.04 8.06
C ASN A 136 18.98 7.25 8.98
N ILE A 137 18.09 7.33 9.94
CA ILE A 137 18.08 8.39 10.96
C ILE A 137 18.33 7.83 12.37
N LEU A 138 18.82 6.58 12.47
CA LEU A 138 19.24 5.98 13.73
C LEU A 138 20.57 6.63 14.15
N GLY A 139 20.56 7.31 15.29
CA GLY A 139 21.78 7.87 15.88
C GLY A 139 22.29 9.16 15.25
N SER A 140 21.40 9.91 14.58
CA SER A 140 21.66 11.32 14.23
C SER A 140 21.34 12.25 15.37
#